data_c8d5a036526b16c91f1b8b7871737ca3
#
_entry.id   c8d5a036526b16c91f1b8b7871737ca3
#
_cell.length_a   1.000
_cell.length_b   1.000
_cell.length_c   1.000
_cell.angle_alpha   90.00
_cell.angle_beta   90.00
_cell.angle_gamma   90.00
#
_symmetry.space_group_name_H-M   'P 1'
#
loop_
_entity.id
_entity.type
_entity.pdbx_description
1 polymer ?
#
loop_
_entity_poly.entity_id
_entity_poly.type
_entity_poly.pdbx_seq_one_letter_code
_entity_poly.pdbx_strand_id
1 'polypeptide(L)'
;MIGPHLYLLGGFDLAGTGAAAPTLSRKARAMMAYLALQAGQAQSREKLAALLWSLNGETQARMSLRQAVSAIRKAMHKCGSGRFVTDGASVALYLDEIDFDVARFETLATGSSPEHLEQALAAYRGELLDGLGLKEEPFEDWLRVERERLRTIAVAALDRLVAHYSASNDLSSCARTAARLLAMEPLREDIHRALMRAYAAQGRINLALKQYELCREALERDLGLPPELETRQLYEALRTRRMSSSPYSKRPVAAAEPAAGSGANAGGSLSGGEPIPPTTRYVKSAGINIAYQVTGEGLIDLIYVPGWVSNLDLAWGSPRFAHVLKRLGTFSRLIRFDKRGTGLSDRNVGLPTLEERMEDVRAVLDAVGSTRAVLFGSSEGGPMCMLFATTYPERTSALVLNGTYAKGTWSKEYPWARTVAQVDDDVAAMERQWGKPADMSNAAPSLTENMVEREWFAAYLRNSASPADAIALWRWGTEVDVRDILPAIRVPTLVVQRTDDRWVRPEEGRYLATHIQGARYVELAGRDHVIWGEDCDRLVDEIRSFVAGLTSRKTISALTG
;
A
#
# COMPACT_ATOMS: atom_id res chain seq x y z
N MET A 1 8.07 27.26 13.13
CA MET A 1 8.06 26.37 14.34
C MET A 1 6.60 25.99 14.57
N ILE A 2 6.32 24.68 14.66
CA ILE A 2 4.99 24.19 15.02
C ILE A 2 4.80 24.51 16.51
N GLY A 3 3.69 25.16 16.86
CA GLY A 3 3.35 25.48 18.24
C GLY A 3 3.07 24.23 19.10
N PRO A 4 2.82 24.39 20.40
CA PRO A 4 2.46 23.25 21.25
C PRO A 4 1.17 22.61 20.74
N HIS A 5 1.17 21.27 20.65
CA HIS A 5 0.03 20.51 20.12
C HIS A 5 -0.19 19.20 20.86
N LEU A 6 -1.46 18.78 20.86
CA LEU A 6 -1.90 17.43 21.23
C LEU A 6 -2.75 16.88 20.09
N TYR A 7 -2.25 15.87 19.39
CA TYR A 7 -2.97 15.21 18.31
C TYR A 7 -3.32 13.80 18.72
N LEU A 8 -4.58 13.45 18.55
CA LEU A 8 -5.15 12.15 18.92
C LEU A 8 -5.80 11.43 17.72
N LEU A 9 -6.06 12.13 16.61
CA LEU A 9 -6.67 11.58 15.40
C LEU A 9 -5.58 10.95 14.50
N GLY A 10 -5.58 9.60 14.42
CA GLY A 10 -4.55 8.84 13.71
C GLY A 10 -3.31 8.54 14.57
N GLY A 11 -3.47 8.51 15.90
CA GLY A 11 -2.42 8.17 16.85
C GLY A 11 -2.22 9.24 17.94
N PHE A 12 -1.31 9.00 18.89
CA PHE A 12 -1.03 9.92 19.98
C PHE A 12 0.26 10.71 19.70
N ASP A 13 0.16 12.01 19.55
CA ASP A 13 1.29 12.92 19.41
C ASP A 13 1.15 14.14 20.34
N LEU A 14 2.18 14.41 21.14
CA LEU A 14 2.25 15.55 22.06
C LEU A 14 3.60 16.24 21.87
N ALA A 15 3.61 17.47 21.45
CA ALA A 15 4.83 18.28 21.35
C ALA A 15 4.65 19.68 21.96
N GLY A 16 5.77 20.27 22.38
CA GLY A 16 5.86 21.61 22.93
C GLY A 16 6.85 22.48 22.16
N THR A 17 7.09 23.69 22.62
CA THR A 17 7.86 24.75 21.93
C THR A 17 9.37 24.53 21.89
N GLY A 18 9.92 23.33 22.05
CA GLY A 18 11.37 23.15 21.88
C GLY A 18 12.05 21.98 22.59
N ALA A 19 11.33 21.05 23.15
CA ALA A 19 11.90 19.86 23.77
C ALA A 19 11.33 18.58 23.15
N ALA A 20 12.16 17.52 23.06
CA ALA A 20 11.69 16.19 22.67
C ALA A 20 10.46 15.79 23.50
N ALA A 21 9.44 15.23 22.79
CA ALA A 21 8.20 14.79 23.42
C ALA A 21 8.51 13.86 24.61
N PRO A 22 7.91 14.09 25.77
CA PRO A 22 8.14 13.24 26.94
C PRO A 22 7.56 11.86 26.68
N THR A 23 8.33 10.81 26.92
CA THR A 23 7.88 9.43 26.77
C THR A 23 6.83 9.11 27.84
N LEU A 24 5.56 9.08 27.44
CA LEU A 24 4.45 8.65 28.29
C LEU A 24 4.16 7.15 28.09
N SER A 25 3.88 6.44 29.18
CA SER A 25 3.39 5.05 29.09
C SER A 25 2.04 5.00 28.35
N ARG A 26 1.66 3.83 27.81
CA ARG A 26 0.38 3.65 27.10
C ARG A 26 -0.81 4.10 27.95
N LYS A 27 -0.87 3.72 29.25
CA LYS A 27 -1.93 4.13 30.17
C LYS A 27 -1.92 5.63 30.49
N ALA A 28 -0.74 6.26 30.55
CA ALA A 28 -0.64 7.71 30.71
C ALA A 28 -1.13 8.46 29.46
N ARG A 29 -0.85 7.97 28.25
CA ARG A 29 -1.39 8.50 26.99
C ARG A 29 -2.92 8.37 26.95
N ALA A 30 -3.46 7.19 27.30
CA ALA A 30 -4.90 6.95 27.39
C ALA A 30 -5.59 7.88 28.39
N MET A 31 -4.99 8.05 29.59
CA MET A 31 -5.49 8.97 30.61
C MET A 31 -5.50 10.42 30.10
N MET A 32 -4.42 10.85 29.46
CA MET A 32 -4.32 12.21 28.92
C MET A 32 -5.36 12.45 27.82
N ALA A 33 -5.56 11.50 26.92
CA ALA A 33 -6.56 11.57 25.86
C ALA A 33 -7.98 11.62 26.44
N TYR A 34 -8.27 10.75 27.41
CA TYR A 34 -9.56 10.77 28.09
C TYR A 34 -9.84 12.15 28.72
N LEU A 35 -8.88 12.69 29.46
CA LEU A 35 -9.02 14.00 30.11
C LEU A 35 -9.13 15.16 29.10
N ALA A 36 -8.42 15.07 27.98
CA ALA A 36 -8.47 16.07 26.91
C ALA A 36 -9.89 16.16 26.30
N LEU A 37 -10.54 15.02 26.08
CA LEU A 37 -11.90 14.98 25.55
C LEU A 37 -12.96 15.41 26.59
N GLN A 38 -12.62 15.45 27.89
CA GLN A 38 -13.53 15.99 28.92
C GLN A 38 -13.51 17.54 29.01
N ALA A 39 -12.73 18.21 28.14
CA ALA A 39 -12.72 19.68 28.00
C ALA A 39 -12.61 20.45 29.36
N GLY A 40 -11.67 20.06 30.20
CA GLY A 40 -11.42 20.70 31.50
C GLY A 40 -12.34 20.24 32.63
N GLN A 41 -13.29 19.35 32.40
CA GLN A 41 -14.12 18.79 33.47
C GLN A 41 -13.29 17.90 34.42
N ALA A 42 -13.40 18.16 35.72
CA ALA A 42 -12.68 17.38 36.73
C ALA A 42 -13.22 15.94 36.80
N GLN A 43 -12.31 14.97 36.71
CA GLN A 43 -12.62 13.55 36.80
C GLN A 43 -12.12 12.97 38.11
N SER A 44 -12.94 12.18 38.81
CA SER A 44 -12.51 11.56 40.07
C SER A 44 -11.38 10.55 39.84
N ARG A 45 -10.48 10.46 40.81
CA ARG A 45 -9.36 9.48 40.77
C ARG A 45 -9.87 8.04 40.79
N GLU A 46 -10.98 7.78 41.42
CA GLU A 46 -11.62 6.47 41.46
C GLU A 46 -12.11 6.07 40.06
N LYS A 47 -12.80 6.99 39.37
CA LYS A 47 -13.26 6.77 38.00
C LYS A 47 -12.07 6.51 37.04
N LEU A 48 -11.00 7.28 37.13
CA LEU A 48 -9.80 7.10 36.32
C LEU A 48 -9.08 5.77 36.63
N ALA A 49 -9.05 5.36 37.90
CA ALA A 49 -8.48 4.08 38.30
C ALA A 49 -9.30 2.91 37.77
N ALA A 50 -10.64 2.96 37.89
CA ALA A 50 -11.55 1.95 37.34
C ALA A 50 -11.45 1.86 35.80
N LEU A 51 -11.30 3.00 35.12
CA LEU A 51 -11.20 3.06 33.65
C LEU A 51 -9.90 2.43 33.12
N LEU A 52 -8.74 2.68 33.76
CA LEU A 52 -7.41 2.39 33.20
C LEU A 52 -6.63 1.32 33.94
N TRP A 53 -7.11 0.85 35.08
CA TRP A 53 -6.50 -0.21 35.89
C TRP A 53 -7.54 -1.15 36.47
N SER A 54 -8.57 -1.49 35.69
CA SER A 54 -9.72 -2.33 36.08
C SER A 54 -9.31 -3.74 36.54
N LEU A 55 -8.20 -4.25 35.99
CA LEU A 55 -7.67 -5.58 36.32
C LEU A 55 -6.75 -5.60 37.54
N ASN A 56 -6.45 -4.45 38.15
CA ASN A 56 -5.53 -4.33 39.27
C ASN A 56 -6.29 -4.22 40.60
N GLY A 57 -5.71 -4.75 41.69
CA GLY A 57 -6.22 -4.48 43.02
C GLY A 57 -6.19 -2.98 43.35
N GLU A 58 -7.13 -2.51 44.19
CA GLU A 58 -7.35 -1.08 44.45
C GLU A 58 -6.10 -0.30 44.84
N THR A 59 -5.26 -0.85 45.72
CA THR A 59 -4.02 -0.22 46.15
C THR A 59 -3.02 -0.04 45.00
N GLN A 60 -2.88 -1.08 44.17
CA GLN A 60 -2.01 -1.06 43.00
C GLN A 60 -2.52 -0.07 41.95
N ALA A 61 -3.83 -0.04 41.68
CA ALA A 61 -4.45 0.90 40.76
C ALA A 61 -4.21 2.36 41.20
N ARG A 62 -4.38 2.65 42.49
CA ARG A 62 -4.10 3.98 43.08
C ARG A 62 -2.63 4.39 42.96
N MET A 63 -1.68 3.46 43.17
CA MET A 63 -0.26 3.75 42.97
C MET A 63 0.06 4.03 41.50
N SER A 64 -0.41 3.20 40.59
CA SER A 64 -0.21 3.36 39.15
C SER A 64 -0.81 4.67 38.62
N LEU A 65 -1.99 5.05 39.09
CA LEU A 65 -2.63 6.32 38.80
C LEU A 65 -1.77 7.51 39.26
N ARG A 66 -1.19 7.45 40.50
CA ARG A 66 -0.28 8.51 40.97
C ARG A 66 0.93 8.67 40.06
N GLN A 67 1.52 7.57 39.58
CA GLN A 67 2.65 7.61 38.65
C GLN A 67 2.24 8.24 37.31
N ALA A 68 1.08 7.85 36.75
CA ALA A 68 0.55 8.43 35.51
C ALA A 68 0.29 9.94 35.65
N VAL A 69 -0.35 10.37 36.74
CA VAL A 69 -0.57 11.79 37.09
C VAL A 69 0.75 12.56 37.15
N SER A 70 1.77 11.99 37.79
CA SER A 70 3.10 12.62 37.87
C SER A 70 3.78 12.74 36.50
N ALA A 71 3.66 11.69 35.68
CA ALA A 71 4.23 11.69 34.32
C ALA A 71 3.54 12.72 33.41
N ILE A 72 2.20 12.79 33.44
CA ILE A 72 1.42 13.77 32.66
C ILE A 72 1.75 15.19 33.12
N ARG A 73 1.84 15.45 34.44
CA ARG A 73 2.24 16.77 34.96
C ARG A 73 3.60 17.22 34.42
N LYS A 74 4.58 16.31 34.43
CA LYS A 74 5.93 16.59 33.87
C LYS A 74 5.87 16.84 32.35
N ALA A 75 5.02 16.09 31.64
CA ALA A 75 4.82 16.26 30.21
C ALA A 75 4.22 17.63 29.87
N MET A 76 3.15 18.02 30.56
CA MET A 76 2.51 19.32 30.39
C MET A 76 3.44 20.50 30.75
N HIS A 77 4.22 20.37 31.81
CA HIS A 77 5.22 21.38 32.16
C HIS A 77 6.28 21.55 31.06
N LYS A 78 6.72 20.47 30.43
CA LYS A 78 7.65 20.53 29.29
C LYS A 78 7.02 21.08 28.01
N CYS A 79 5.73 20.83 27.80
CA CYS A 79 4.97 21.36 26.68
C CYS A 79 4.89 22.90 26.73
N GLY A 80 4.95 23.48 27.93
CA GLY A 80 4.99 24.94 28.14
C GLY A 80 3.62 25.64 27.98
N SER A 81 2.54 24.91 27.73
CA SER A 81 1.18 25.41 27.56
C SER A 81 0.16 24.43 28.11
N GLY A 82 -1.05 24.92 28.39
CA GLY A 82 -2.12 24.15 29.03
C GLY A 82 -1.95 23.98 30.54
N ARG A 83 -3.02 23.57 31.23
CA ARG A 83 -3.05 23.42 32.69
C ARG A 83 -3.48 22.01 33.08
N PHE A 84 -2.65 21.34 33.85
CA PHE A 84 -2.98 20.05 34.47
C PHE A 84 -3.23 20.26 35.96
N VAL A 85 -4.49 20.29 36.34
CA VAL A 85 -4.93 20.58 37.71
C VAL A 85 -5.25 19.27 38.43
N THR A 86 -4.72 19.16 39.65
CA THR A 86 -5.00 18.00 40.51
C THR A 86 -5.28 18.47 41.92
N ASP A 87 -6.40 18.07 42.46
CA ASP A 87 -6.70 18.11 43.88
C ASP A 87 -6.57 16.72 44.52
N GLY A 88 -6.91 16.61 45.79
CA GLY A 88 -6.84 15.32 46.50
C GLY A 88 -7.71 14.23 45.88
N ALA A 89 -8.86 14.57 45.28
CA ALA A 89 -9.89 13.68 44.81
C ALA A 89 -10.06 13.63 43.30
N SER A 90 -9.67 14.67 42.57
CA SER A 90 -9.91 14.79 41.15
C SER A 90 -8.70 15.22 40.30
N VAL A 91 -8.84 15.10 38.99
CA VAL A 91 -7.84 15.48 37.96
C VAL A 91 -8.58 16.15 36.80
N ALA A 92 -8.07 17.29 36.32
CA ALA A 92 -8.56 17.99 35.15
C ALA A 92 -7.41 18.41 34.22
N LEU A 93 -7.66 18.40 32.90
CA LEU A 93 -6.75 18.85 31.88
C LEU A 93 -7.40 19.98 31.06
N TYR A 94 -6.76 21.14 31.04
CA TYR A 94 -7.12 22.30 30.22
C TYR A 94 -6.08 22.44 29.11
N LEU A 95 -6.53 22.55 27.87
CA LEU A 95 -5.68 22.64 26.69
C LEU A 95 -5.61 24.08 26.13
N ASP A 96 -5.70 25.09 27.03
CA ASP A 96 -5.55 26.49 26.65
C ASP A 96 -4.21 26.68 25.91
N GLU A 97 -4.23 27.33 24.75
CA GLU A 97 -3.05 27.59 23.89
C GLU A 97 -2.36 26.33 23.30
N ILE A 98 -2.97 25.16 23.41
CA ILE A 98 -2.52 23.92 22.75
C ILE A 98 -3.39 23.67 21.55
N ASP A 99 -2.78 23.44 20.38
CA ASP A 99 -3.51 22.99 19.18
C ASP A 99 -3.99 21.55 19.42
N PHE A 100 -5.29 21.39 19.67
CA PHE A 100 -5.92 20.11 19.92
C PHE A 100 -6.74 19.71 18.70
N ASP A 101 -6.28 18.66 18.01
CA ASP A 101 -6.83 18.26 16.71
C ASP A 101 -8.29 17.82 16.78
N VAL A 102 -8.74 17.15 17.85
CA VAL A 102 -10.15 16.75 17.99
C VAL A 102 -11.07 17.98 18.12
N ALA A 103 -10.73 18.92 18.98
CA ALA A 103 -11.55 20.14 19.16
C ALA A 103 -11.56 20.99 17.87
N ARG A 104 -10.41 21.09 17.19
CA ARG A 104 -10.30 21.77 15.90
C ARG A 104 -11.16 21.07 14.84
N PHE A 105 -11.09 19.74 14.75
CA PHE A 105 -11.91 18.94 13.85
C PHE A 105 -13.41 19.18 14.09
N GLU A 106 -13.86 19.07 15.32
CA GLU A 106 -15.27 19.25 15.69
C GLU A 106 -15.77 20.66 15.38
N THR A 107 -14.98 21.68 15.74
CA THR A 107 -15.32 23.09 15.46
C THR A 107 -15.45 23.36 13.97
N LEU A 108 -14.48 22.92 13.18
CA LEU A 108 -14.49 23.12 11.74
C LEU A 108 -15.57 22.29 11.04
N ALA A 109 -15.87 21.08 11.51
CA ALA A 109 -16.91 20.22 10.94
C ALA A 109 -18.33 20.79 11.12
N THR A 110 -18.56 21.64 12.14
CA THR A 110 -19.85 22.36 12.31
C THR A 110 -20.00 23.53 11.32
N GLY A 111 -18.89 24.01 10.75
CA GLY A 111 -18.89 25.08 9.74
C GLY A 111 -19.69 24.71 8.49
N SER A 112 -20.22 25.70 7.77
CA SER A 112 -21.01 25.50 6.54
C SER A 112 -20.19 25.67 5.26
N SER A 113 -18.99 26.26 5.32
CA SER A 113 -18.19 26.49 4.13
C SER A 113 -17.37 25.23 3.74
N PRO A 114 -17.19 24.97 2.44
CA PRO A 114 -16.38 23.84 1.98
C PRO A 114 -14.95 23.87 2.53
N GLU A 115 -14.36 25.05 2.64
CA GLU A 115 -12.99 25.24 3.15
C GLU A 115 -12.88 24.79 4.61
N HIS A 116 -13.87 25.09 5.46
CA HIS A 116 -13.90 24.61 6.84
C HIS A 116 -14.02 23.09 6.90
N LEU A 117 -14.89 22.50 6.07
CA LEU A 117 -15.05 21.06 6.00
C LEU A 117 -13.77 20.36 5.51
N GLU A 118 -13.07 20.92 4.52
CA GLU A 118 -11.78 20.39 4.06
C GLU A 118 -10.73 20.45 5.16
N GLN A 119 -10.64 21.57 5.89
CA GLN A 119 -9.73 21.72 7.02
C GLN A 119 -10.07 20.75 8.17
N ALA A 120 -11.38 20.55 8.45
CA ALA A 120 -11.82 19.54 9.41
C ALA A 120 -11.32 18.15 9.02
N LEU A 121 -11.56 17.76 7.77
CA LEU A 121 -11.15 16.44 7.26
C LEU A 121 -9.63 16.28 7.11
N ALA A 122 -8.89 17.37 6.98
CA ALA A 122 -7.42 17.36 7.05
C ALA A 122 -6.91 17.11 8.49
N ALA A 123 -7.67 17.56 9.51
CA ALA A 123 -7.39 17.24 10.91
C ALA A 123 -7.73 15.78 11.25
N TYR A 124 -8.77 15.19 10.62
CA TYR A 124 -9.17 13.79 10.80
C TYR A 124 -8.23 12.85 10.01
N ARG A 125 -7.06 12.55 10.57
CA ARG A 125 -6.00 11.75 9.93
C ARG A 125 -6.21 10.23 10.07
N GLY A 126 -7.08 9.79 10.99
CA GLY A 126 -7.40 8.40 11.28
C GLY A 126 -8.27 8.30 12.53
N GLU A 127 -8.48 7.08 13.00
CA GLU A 127 -9.26 6.86 14.22
C GLU A 127 -8.61 7.48 15.46
N LEU A 128 -9.44 7.82 16.43
CA LEU A 128 -8.98 8.32 17.73
C LEU A 128 -8.04 7.29 18.38
N LEU A 129 -6.81 7.72 18.73
CA LEU A 129 -5.80 6.89 19.38
C LEU A 129 -5.48 5.59 18.61
N ASP A 130 -5.37 5.67 17.29
CA ASP A 130 -4.99 4.53 16.48
C ASP A 130 -3.67 3.91 16.96
N GLY A 131 -3.63 2.58 17.05
CA GLY A 131 -2.47 1.82 17.53
C GLY A 131 -2.21 1.85 19.04
N LEU A 132 -3.02 2.55 19.86
CA LEU A 132 -2.76 2.62 21.31
C LEU A 132 -3.07 1.32 22.07
N GLY A 133 -3.96 0.46 21.63
CA GLY A 133 -4.41 -0.82 22.21
C GLY A 133 -4.11 -1.04 23.70
N LEU A 134 -5.13 -1.00 24.55
CA LEU A 134 -5.01 -1.31 25.98
C LEU A 134 -5.86 -2.55 26.30
N LYS A 135 -5.41 -3.39 27.23
CA LYS A 135 -6.19 -4.53 27.73
C LYS A 135 -7.04 -4.12 28.93
N GLU A 136 -7.79 -3.01 28.80
CA GLU A 136 -8.67 -2.45 29.85
C GLU A 136 -10.07 -2.25 29.24
N GLU A 137 -10.94 -3.20 29.46
CA GLU A 137 -12.29 -3.24 28.84
C GLU A 137 -13.08 -1.93 29.02
N PRO A 138 -13.14 -1.28 30.21
CA PRO A 138 -13.88 -0.02 30.37
C PRO A 138 -13.34 1.12 29.50
N PHE A 139 -12.01 1.15 29.27
CA PHE A 139 -11.39 2.16 28.41
C PHE A 139 -11.66 1.86 26.93
N GLU A 140 -11.56 0.60 26.51
CA GLU A 140 -11.82 0.20 25.12
C GLU A 140 -13.30 0.44 24.75
N ASP A 141 -14.24 0.23 25.68
CA ASP A 141 -15.66 0.55 25.46
C ASP A 141 -15.89 2.05 25.28
N TRP A 142 -15.29 2.88 26.14
CA TRP A 142 -15.32 4.33 25.99
C TRP A 142 -14.69 4.77 24.67
N LEU A 143 -13.54 4.21 24.32
CA LEU A 143 -12.81 4.55 23.09
C LEU A 143 -13.62 4.20 21.84
N ARG A 144 -14.33 3.07 21.84
CA ARG A 144 -15.21 2.65 20.75
C ARG A 144 -16.35 3.66 20.53
N VAL A 145 -16.97 4.13 21.61
CA VAL A 145 -18.05 5.13 21.54
C VAL A 145 -17.52 6.45 20.98
N GLU A 146 -16.37 6.91 21.44
CA GLU A 146 -15.78 8.17 20.95
C GLU A 146 -15.31 8.07 19.48
N ARG A 147 -14.75 6.93 19.08
CA ARG A 147 -14.40 6.67 17.69
C ARG A 147 -15.61 6.75 16.77
N GLU A 148 -16.71 6.08 17.14
CA GLU A 148 -17.94 6.11 16.35
C GLU A 148 -18.57 7.51 16.29
N ARG A 149 -18.52 8.26 17.40
CA ARG A 149 -18.98 9.66 17.43
C ARG A 149 -18.18 10.53 16.45
N LEU A 150 -16.84 10.46 16.47
CA LEU A 150 -15.98 11.23 15.59
C LEU A 150 -16.08 10.77 14.13
N ARG A 151 -16.24 9.47 13.91
CA ARG A 151 -16.48 8.89 12.57
C ARG A 151 -17.78 9.43 11.97
N THR A 152 -18.86 9.48 12.74
CA THR A 152 -20.15 10.05 12.30
C THR A 152 -20.00 11.51 11.86
N ILE A 153 -19.23 12.31 12.61
CA ILE A 153 -18.95 13.71 12.23
C ILE A 153 -18.15 13.78 10.92
N ALA A 154 -17.14 12.91 10.74
CA ALA A 154 -16.34 12.87 9.52
C ALA A 154 -17.18 12.45 8.30
N VAL A 155 -18.04 11.44 8.44
CA VAL A 155 -18.98 11.01 7.39
C VAL A 155 -19.90 12.15 6.98
N ALA A 156 -20.52 12.85 7.95
CA ALA A 156 -21.39 13.98 7.68
C ALA A 156 -20.66 15.13 6.96
N ALA A 157 -19.41 15.42 7.32
CA ALA A 157 -18.60 16.43 6.64
C ALA A 157 -18.28 16.03 5.19
N LEU A 158 -17.95 14.74 4.94
CA LEU A 158 -17.72 14.20 3.60
C LEU A 158 -18.99 14.24 2.75
N ASP A 159 -20.16 13.89 3.30
CA ASP A 159 -21.45 13.97 2.59
C ASP A 159 -21.73 15.39 2.09
N ARG A 160 -21.54 16.39 2.96
CA ARG A 160 -21.74 17.79 2.61
C ARG A 160 -20.79 18.26 1.51
N LEU A 161 -19.53 17.81 1.53
CA LEU A 161 -18.57 18.12 0.48
C LEU A 161 -18.89 17.43 -0.84
N VAL A 162 -19.32 16.17 -0.84
CA VAL A 162 -19.78 15.47 -2.06
C VAL A 162 -20.96 16.22 -2.68
N ALA A 163 -21.94 16.63 -1.88
CA ALA A 163 -23.08 17.42 -2.35
C ALA A 163 -22.64 18.76 -2.94
N HIS A 164 -21.75 19.49 -2.27
CA HIS A 164 -21.20 20.76 -2.73
C HIS A 164 -20.45 20.62 -4.07
N TYR A 165 -19.50 19.68 -4.17
CA TYR A 165 -18.72 19.50 -5.40
C TYR A 165 -19.55 18.94 -6.56
N SER A 166 -20.58 18.14 -6.26
CA SER A 166 -21.55 17.73 -7.28
C SER A 166 -22.34 18.92 -7.83
N ALA A 167 -22.78 19.83 -6.97
CA ALA A 167 -23.55 21.03 -7.36
C ALA A 167 -22.68 22.05 -8.10
N SER A 168 -21.43 22.23 -7.71
CA SER A 168 -20.47 23.16 -8.34
C SER A 168 -19.81 22.59 -9.60
N ASN A 169 -20.11 21.33 -9.97
CA ASN A 169 -19.50 20.60 -11.09
C ASN A 169 -17.95 20.49 -10.97
N ASP A 170 -17.41 20.53 -9.74
CA ASP A 170 -16.02 20.16 -9.50
C ASP A 170 -15.89 18.63 -9.42
N LEU A 171 -15.84 18.04 -10.61
CA LEU A 171 -15.84 16.58 -10.78
C LEU A 171 -14.64 15.89 -10.12
N SER A 172 -13.49 16.58 -10.03
CA SER A 172 -12.26 16.02 -9.46
C SER A 172 -12.33 15.95 -7.94
N SER A 173 -12.77 17.03 -7.30
CA SER A 173 -12.98 17.07 -5.86
C SER A 173 -14.14 16.18 -5.43
N CYS A 174 -15.23 16.12 -6.21
CA CYS A 174 -16.35 15.21 -5.99
C CYS A 174 -15.87 13.74 -5.99
N ALA A 175 -15.12 13.31 -7.02
CA ALA A 175 -14.64 11.95 -7.11
C ALA A 175 -13.70 11.57 -5.96
N ARG A 176 -12.78 12.46 -5.59
CA ARG A 176 -11.84 12.23 -4.48
C ARG A 176 -12.57 12.12 -3.13
N THR A 177 -13.54 13.02 -2.89
CA THR A 177 -14.31 13.06 -1.64
C THR A 177 -15.26 11.87 -1.53
N ALA A 178 -15.96 11.51 -2.62
CA ALA A 178 -16.83 10.34 -2.68
C ALA A 178 -16.04 9.03 -2.45
N ALA A 179 -14.85 8.89 -3.04
CA ALA A 179 -13.99 7.73 -2.80
C ALA A 179 -13.56 7.62 -1.32
N ARG A 180 -13.25 8.75 -0.66
CA ARG A 180 -12.93 8.77 0.78
C ARG A 180 -14.14 8.40 1.64
N LEU A 181 -15.34 8.84 1.27
CA LEU A 181 -16.58 8.48 1.98
C LEU A 181 -16.89 7.00 1.83
N LEU A 182 -16.75 6.43 0.63
CA LEU A 182 -16.95 4.99 0.38
C LEU A 182 -15.93 4.10 1.11
N ALA A 183 -14.73 4.59 1.41
CA ALA A 183 -13.78 3.88 2.25
C ALA A 183 -14.27 3.75 3.71
N MET A 184 -15.12 4.67 4.18
CA MET A 184 -15.75 4.63 5.50
C MET A 184 -17.13 3.94 5.47
N GLU A 185 -17.90 4.14 4.40
CA GLU A 185 -19.28 3.68 4.22
C GLU A 185 -19.44 2.95 2.87
N PRO A 186 -18.94 1.72 2.74
CA PRO A 186 -18.86 1.03 1.45
C PRO A 186 -20.21 0.61 0.85
N LEU A 187 -21.29 0.67 1.62
CA LEU A 187 -22.64 0.28 1.20
C LEU A 187 -23.51 1.46 0.73
N ARG A 188 -22.97 2.68 0.71
CA ARG A 188 -23.67 3.90 0.32
C ARG A 188 -23.85 3.98 -1.20
N GLU A 189 -24.97 3.46 -1.73
CA GLU A 189 -25.27 3.44 -3.16
C GLU A 189 -25.39 4.84 -3.77
N ASP A 190 -25.93 5.80 -3.05
CA ASP A 190 -26.01 7.21 -3.46
C ASP A 190 -24.62 7.80 -3.74
N ILE A 191 -23.63 7.47 -2.94
CA ILE A 191 -22.23 7.91 -3.10
C ILE A 191 -21.55 7.15 -4.24
N HIS A 192 -21.83 5.85 -4.40
CA HIS A 192 -21.39 5.11 -5.58
C HIS A 192 -21.94 5.76 -6.86
N ARG A 193 -23.24 6.14 -6.90
CA ARG A 193 -23.82 6.85 -8.03
C ARG A 193 -23.19 8.23 -8.27
N ALA A 194 -22.89 8.98 -7.21
CA ALA A 194 -22.19 10.28 -7.33
C ALA A 194 -20.81 10.10 -7.98
N LEU A 195 -20.05 9.10 -7.54
CA LEU A 195 -18.73 8.79 -8.07
C LEU A 195 -18.80 8.29 -9.53
N MET A 196 -19.78 7.45 -9.86
CA MET A 196 -20.04 7.01 -11.25
C MET A 196 -20.36 8.20 -12.16
N ARG A 197 -21.20 9.14 -11.72
CA ARG A 197 -21.53 10.35 -12.49
C ARG A 197 -20.32 11.24 -12.68
N ALA A 198 -19.51 11.44 -11.63
CA ALA A 198 -18.28 12.24 -11.70
C ALA A 198 -17.27 11.64 -12.70
N TYR A 199 -17.04 10.33 -12.67
CA TYR A 199 -16.19 9.65 -13.65
C TYR A 199 -16.74 9.73 -15.07
N ALA A 200 -18.04 9.54 -15.24
CA ALA A 200 -18.68 9.62 -16.56
C ALA A 200 -18.62 11.04 -17.17
N ALA A 201 -18.78 12.08 -16.34
CA ALA A 201 -18.65 13.46 -16.76
C ALA A 201 -17.21 13.84 -17.12
N GLN A 202 -16.21 13.22 -16.48
CA GLN A 202 -14.79 13.33 -16.86
C GLN A 202 -14.43 12.53 -18.13
N GLY A 203 -15.39 11.86 -18.78
CA GLY A 203 -15.12 10.98 -19.91
C GLY A 203 -14.56 9.61 -19.53
N ARG A 204 -14.40 9.32 -18.25
CA ARG A 204 -13.80 8.08 -17.71
C ARG A 204 -14.86 7.00 -17.52
N ILE A 205 -15.59 6.66 -18.58
CA ILE A 205 -16.74 5.73 -18.55
C ILE A 205 -16.36 4.37 -17.97
N ASN A 206 -15.16 3.86 -18.26
CA ASN A 206 -14.71 2.57 -17.74
C ASN A 206 -14.60 2.55 -16.21
N LEU A 207 -14.17 3.67 -15.59
CA LEU A 207 -14.11 3.78 -14.14
C LEU A 207 -15.51 3.88 -13.53
N ALA A 208 -16.44 4.56 -14.20
CA ALA A 208 -17.83 4.60 -13.77
C ALA A 208 -18.48 3.21 -13.77
N LEU A 209 -18.22 2.41 -14.80
CA LEU A 209 -18.73 1.03 -14.88
C LEU A 209 -18.06 0.13 -13.82
N LYS A 210 -16.73 0.28 -13.59
CA LYS A 210 -16.03 -0.44 -12.53
C LYS A 210 -16.58 -0.07 -11.14
N GLN A 211 -16.96 1.19 -10.92
CA GLN A 211 -17.54 1.63 -9.66
C GLN A 211 -18.89 0.96 -9.36
N TYR A 212 -19.70 0.68 -10.39
CA TYR A 212 -20.89 -0.13 -10.23
C TYR A 212 -20.59 -1.56 -9.79
N GLU A 213 -19.58 -2.21 -10.37
CA GLU A 213 -19.19 -3.58 -9.95
C GLU A 213 -18.73 -3.60 -8.50
N LEU A 214 -17.96 -2.59 -8.04
CA LEU A 214 -17.56 -2.46 -6.64
C LEU A 214 -18.76 -2.28 -5.71
N CYS A 215 -19.77 -1.50 -6.13
CA CYS A 215 -21.00 -1.35 -5.39
C CYS A 215 -21.74 -2.69 -5.26
N ARG A 216 -21.92 -3.39 -6.38
CA ARG A 216 -22.61 -4.69 -6.45
C ARG A 216 -21.91 -5.73 -5.56
N GLU A 217 -20.57 -5.79 -5.62
CA GLU A 217 -19.79 -6.74 -4.83
C GLU A 217 -19.86 -6.44 -3.32
N ALA A 218 -19.88 -5.16 -2.93
CA ALA A 218 -20.04 -4.76 -1.53
C ALA A 218 -21.41 -5.15 -1.00
N LEU A 219 -22.48 -4.84 -1.74
CA LEU A 219 -23.85 -5.16 -1.34
C LEU A 219 -24.12 -6.68 -1.28
N GLU A 220 -23.63 -7.43 -2.27
CA GLU A 220 -23.74 -8.89 -2.27
C GLU A 220 -23.02 -9.54 -1.10
N ARG A 221 -21.79 -9.10 -0.82
CA ARG A 221 -20.96 -9.65 0.26
C ARG A 221 -21.54 -9.38 1.65
N ASP A 222 -22.00 -8.15 1.90
CA ASP A 222 -22.32 -7.67 3.26
C ASP A 222 -23.83 -7.76 3.57
N LEU A 223 -24.71 -7.72 2.55
CA LEU A 223 -26.16 -7.76 2.69
C LEU A 223 -26.82 -8.91 1.92
N GLY A 224 -26.14 -9.53 0.94
CA GLY A 224 -26.75 -10.51 0.05
C GLY A 224 -27.81 -9.92 -0.90
N LEU A 225 -27.73 -8.62 -1.18
CA LEU A 225 -28.71 -7.87 -1.97
C LEU A 225 -28.10 -7.33 -3.27
N PRO A 226 -28.89 -7.27 -4.35
CA PRO A 226 -28.47 -6.58 -5.58
C PRO A 226 -28.57 -5.05 -5.39
N PRO A 227 -27.83 -4.25 -6.20
CA PRO A 227 -27.97 -2.80 -6.19
C PRO A 227 -29.39 -2.30 -6.46
N GLU A 228 -29.73 -1.13 -5.91
CA GLU A 228 -31.00 -0.44 -6.16
C GLU A 228 -31.27 -0.20 -7.65
N LEU A 229 -32.55 0.00 -7.97
CA LEU A 229 -32.97 0.23 -9.35
C LEU A 229 -32.25 1.42 -10.00
N GLU A 230 -32.09 2.52 -9.28
CA GLU A 230 -31.40 3.72 -9.78
C GLU A 230 -29.95 3.47 -10.12
N THR A 231 -29.26 2.68 -9.31
CA THR A 231 -27.85 2.32 -9.52
C THR A 231 -27.69 1.45 -10.75
N ARG A 232 -28.60 0.48 -10.94
CA ARG A 232 -28.65 -0.38 -12.14
C ARG A 232 -28.99 0.41 -13.40
N GLN A 233 -29.94 1.34 -13.34
CA GLN A 233 -30.32 2.19 -14.47
C GLN A 233 -29.16 3.11 -14.90
N LEU A 234 -28.44 3.70 -13.95
CA LEU A 234 -27.26 4.49 -14.25
C LEU A 234 -26.17 3.66 -14.95
N TYR A 235 -25.93 2.43 -14.48
CA TYR A 235 -24.99 1.51 -15.12
C TYR A 235 -25.37 1.20 -16.56
N GLU A 236 -26.64 0.85 -16.85
CA GLU A 236 -27.10 0.55 -18.20
C GLU A 236 -27.02 1.76 -19.14
N ALA A 237 -27.33 2.97 -18.65
CA ALA A 237 -27.19 4.20 -19.41
C ALA A 237 -25.71 4.47 -19.79
N LEU A 238 -24.78 4.27 -18.85
CA LEU A 238 -23.35 4.42 -19.10
C LEU A 238 -22.80 3.35 -20.04
N ARG A 239 -23.27 2.11 -19.92
CA ARG A 239 -22.91 1.01 -20.81
C ARG A 239 -23.36 1.27 -22.25
N THR A 240 -24.58 1.76 -22.43
CA THR A 240 -25.13 2.11 -23.75
C THR A 240 -24.36 3.28 -24.39
N ARG A 241 -24.03 4.31 -23.59
CA ARG A 241 -23.20 5.44 -24.03
C ARG A 241 -21.82 4.99 -24.49
N ARG A 242 -21.20 4.02 -23.81
CA ARG A 242 -19.93 3.40 -24.23
C ARG A 242 -20.05 2.68 -25.56
N MET A 243 -21.14 1.94 -25.79
CA MET A 243 -21.36 1.21 -27.05
C MET A 243 -21.61 2.17 -28.22
N SER A 244 -22.30 3.29 -28.01
CA SER A 244 -22.58 4.27 -29.07
C SER A 244 -21.38 5.18 -29.37
N SER A 245 -20.43 5.33 -28.48
CA SER A 245 -19.17 6.06 -28.70
C SER A 245 -18.03 5.21 -29.26
N SER A 246 -18.26 3.89 -29.48
CA SER A 246 -17.27 3.01 -30.11
C SER A 246 -17.23 3.25 -31.62
N PRO A 247 -16.07 3.49 -32.26
CA PRO A 247 -15.95 3.72 -33.70
C PRO A 247 -16.36 2.54 -34.58
N TYR A 248 -16.69 1.39 -33.98
CA TYR A 248 -16.99 0.14 -34.68
C TYR A 248 -18.47 -0.13 -34.95
N SER A 249 -19.41 0.76 -34.64
CA SER A 249 -20.84 0.48 -34.78
C SER A 249 -21.53 1.15 -35.97
N LYS A 250 -20.87 1.28 -37.13
CA LYS A 250 -21.57 1.55 -38.41
C LYS A 250 -20.79 1.00 -39.60
N ARG A 251 -20.98 -0.27 -39.93
CA ARG A 251 -20.91 -0.74 -41.30
C ARG A 251 -21.72 -2.04 -41.44
N PRO A 252 -22.71 -2.10 -42.35
CA PRO A 252 -23.33 -3.37 -42.73
C PRO A 252 -22.32 -4.17 -43.55
N VAL A 253 -22.23 -5.44 -43.25
CA VAL A 253 -21.43 -6.40 -44.02
C VAL A 253 -22.11 -6.64 -45.36
N ALA A 254 -21.50 -6.18 -46.46
CA ALA A 254 -21.75 -6.71 -47.78
C ALA A 254 -20.66 -7.74 -48.09
N ALA A 255 -21.09 -8.93 -48.44
CA ALA A 255 -20.23 -10.03 -48.84
C ALA A 255 -19.46 -9.69 -50.13
N ALA A 256 -18.14 -9.95 -50.15
CA ALA A 256 -17.36 -10.12 -51.37
C ALA A 256 -16.20 -11.08 -51.10
N GLU A 257 -16.05 -12.00 -52.07
CA GLU A 257 -15.11 -13.12 -52.14
C GLU A 257 -13.62 -12.75 -52.26
N PRO A 258 -12.71 -13.72 -52.13
CA PRO A 258 -11.29 -13.47 -51.90
C PRO A 258 -10.49 -13.27 -53.18
N ALA A 259 -9.56 -12.31 -53.17
CA ALA A 259 -8.51 -12.23 -54.18
C ALA A 259 -7.13 -12.23 -53.48
N ALA A 260 -6.32 -13.17 -53.93
CA ALA A 260 -4.90 -13.31 -53.54
C ALA A 260 -4.03 -12.23 -54.19
N GLY A 261 -2.96 -11.82 -53.47
CA GLY A 261 -1.91 -11.02 -54.11
C GLY A 261 -0.99 -10.30 -53.14
N SER A 262 0.14 -10.91 -52.88
CA SER A 262 1.49 -10.45 -52.54
C SER A 262 1.78 -8.94 -52.40
N GLY A 263 2.62 -8.61 -51.39
CA GLY A 263 3.48 -7.45 -51.44
C GLY A 263 3.80 -6.84 -50.08
N ALA A 264 5.03 -7.04 -49.65
CA ALA A 264 5.66 -6.40 -48.50
C ALA A 264 5.61 -4.87 -48.54
N ASN A 265 5.34 -4.20 -47.42
CA ASN A 265 6.28 -3.20 -46.94
C ASN A 265 5.95 -2.71 -45.50
N ALA A 266 7.03 -2.42 -44.80
CA ALA A 266 7.10 -1.97 -43.43
C ALA A 266 6.50 -0.56 -43.23
N GLY A 267 5.93 -0.32 -42.06
CA GLY A 267 5.47 1.00 -41.63
C GLY A 267 4.58 0.87 -40.39
N GLY A 268 5.17 0.51 -39.24
CA GLY A 268 4.43 0.42 -38.00
C GLY A 268 4.03 1.79 -37.47
N SER A 269 2.75 2.12 -37.60
CA SER A 269 2.13 3.23 -36.86
C SER A 269 1.66 2.70 -35.51
N LEU A 270 2.26 3.20 -34.44
CA LEU A 270 1.87 2.94 -33.05
C LEU A 270 0.56 3.65 -32.75
N SER A 271 -0.57 3.01 -32.94
CA SER A 271 -1.86 3.44 -32.40
C SER A 271 -1.94 3.02 -30.93
N GLY A 272 -1.65 3.98 -30.05
CA GLY A 272 -1.70 3.81 -28.60
C GLY A 272 -3.11 3.77 -28.08
N GLY A 273 -3.66 2.57 -27.88
CA GLY A 273 -4.73 2.34 -26.93
C GLY A 273 -4.07 2.06 -25.56
N GLU A 274 -4.45 2.79 -24.49
CA GLU A 274 -4.02 2.47 -23.15
C GLU A 274 -4.34 1.00 -22.83
N PRO A 275 -3.38 0.20 -22.33
CA PRO A 275 -3.62 -1.18 -21.98
C PRO A 275 -4.62 -1.26 -20.82
N ILE A 276 -5.74 -1.93 -21.03
CA ILE A 276 -6.72 -2.21 -19.96
C ILE A 276 -6.04 -3.16 -18.97
N PRO A 277 -5.91 -2.79 -17.68
CA PRO A 277 -5.36 -3.69 -16.68
C PRO A 277 -6.16 -5.00 -16.61
N PRO A 278 -5.51 -6.15 -16.36
CA PRO A 278 -6.21 -7.40 -16.12
C PRO A 278 -7.11 -7.30 -14.89
N THR A 279 -8.10 -8.20 -14.79
CA THR A 279 -8.98 -8.25 -13.62
C THR A 279 -8.18 -8.54 -12.36
N THR A 280 -8.26 -7.63 -11.38
CA THR A 280 -7.71 -7.83 -10.03
C THR A 280 -8.67 -8.70 -9.22
N ARG A 281 -8.15 -9.73 -8.57
CA ARG A 281 -8.84 -10.66 -7.68
C ARG A 281 -8.23 -10.58 -6.29
N TYR A 282 -8.90 -11.18 -5.30
CA TYR A 282 -8.44 -11.17 -3.92
C TYR A 282 -8.44 -12.57 -3.33
N VAL A 283 -7.47 -12.84 -2.45
CA VAL A 283 -7.41 -14.04 -1.62
C VAL A 283 -7.12 -13.64 -0.18
N LYS A 284 -7.63 -14.40 0.78
CA LYS A 284 -7.32 -14.19 2.21
C LYS A 284 -6.05 -14.94 2.61
N SER A 285 -5.12 -14.21 3.22
CA SER A 285 -3.92 -14.74 3.89
C SER A 285 -3.92 -14.28 5.34
N ALA A 286 -4.13 -15.21 6.28
CA ALA A 286 -4.26 -14.91 7.71
C ALA A 286 -5.25 -13.76 8.02
N GLY A 287 -6.39 -13.72 7.31
CA GLY A 287 -7.42 -12.68 7.48
C GLY A 287 -7.24 -11.43 6.64
N ILE A 288 -6.08 -11.21 6.04
CA ILE A 288 -5.74 -10.06 5.19
C ILE A 288 -6.11 -10.38 3.73
N ASN A 289 -6.73 -9.43 3.03
CA ASN A 289 -7.02 -9.57 1.61
C ASN A 289 -5.79 -9.19 0.79
N ILE A 290 -5.28 -10.13 0.01
CA ILE A 290 -4.16 -9.95 -0.91
C ILE A 290 -4.69 -9.83 -2.34
N ALA A 291 -4.45 -8.69 -2.97
CA ALA A 291 -4.83 -8.43 -4.34
C ALA A 291 -3.86 -9.13 -5.30
N TYR A 292 -4.40 -9.80 -6.35
CA TYR A 292 -3.58 -10.46 -7.35
C TYR A 292 -4.18 -10.37 -8.76
N GLN A 293 -3.34 -10.50 -9.77
CA GLN A 293 -3.68 -10.57 -11.18
C GLN A 293 -3.00 -11.77 -11.83
N VAL A 294 -3.66 -12.36 -12.82
CA VAL A 294 -3.11 -13.43 -13.65
C VAL A 294 -3.20 -13.04 -15.10
N THR A 295 -2.09 -13.15 -15.84
CA THR A 295 -1.99 -12.84 -17.27
C THR A 295 -1.14 -13.86 -17.98
N GLY A 296 -1.33 -13.98 -19.30
CA GLY A 296 -0.64 -15.00 -20.10
C GLY A 296 -1.24 -16.39 -19.94
N GLU A 297 -1.00 -17.25 -20.94
CA GLU A 297 -1.54 -18.61 -21.05
C GLU A 297 -0.44 -19.67 -21.14
N GLY A 298 0.80 -19.32 -20.75
CA GLY A 298 1.93 -20.24 -20.77
C GLY A 298 1.75 -21.38 -19.76
N LEU A 299 2.36 -22.51 -20.05
CA LEU A 299 2.28 -23.74 -19.22
C LEU A 299 3.04 -23.63 -17.90
N ILE A 300 3.85 -22.61 -17.72
CA ILE A 300 4.67 -22.42 -16.55
C ILE A 300 4.10 -21.29 -15.71
N ASP A 301 3.83 -21.55 -14.45
CA ASP A 301 3.48 -20.53 -13.49
C ASP A 301 4.72 -19.75 -13.10
N LEU A 302 4.66 -18.42 -13.32
CA LEU A 302 5.69 -17.49 -12.89
C LEU A 302 5.03 -16.45 -11.99
N ILE A 303 5.39 -16.46 -10.69
CA ILE A 303 4.93 -15.46 -9.75
C ILE A 303 5.97 -14.36 -9.60
N TYR A 304 5.59 -13.12 -9.93
CA TYR A 304 6.43 -11.94 -9.74
C TYR A 304 6.20 -11.35 -8.35
N VAL A 305 7.25 -11.34 -7.56
CA VAL A 305 7.31 -10.74 -6.21
C VAL A 305 8.00 -9.38 -6.33
N PRO A 306 7.23 -8.28 -6.21
CA PRO A 306 7.75 -6.94 -6.42
C PRO A 306 8.67 -6.49 -5.28
N GLY A 307 9.46 -5.45 -5.56
CA GLY A 307 10.29 -4.77 -4.57
C GLY A 307 9.48 -4.02 -3.51
N TRP A 308 10.05 -2.97 -2.98
CA TRP A 308 9.59 -2.16 -1.84
C TRP A 308 8.07 -1.96 -1.75
N VAL A 309 7.46 -1.27 -2.71
CA VAL A 309 6.00 -1.06 -2.81
C VAL A 309 5.49 -1.41 -4.19
N SER A 310 4.22 -1.75 -4.32
CA SER A 310 3.61 -2.10 -5.59
C SER A 310 2.18 -1.64 -5.72
N ASN A 311 1.71 -1.53 -6.97
CA ASN A 311 0.31 -1.31 -7.31
C ASN A 311 0.01 -2.02 -8.63
N LEU A 312 -0.81 -3.05 -8.57
CA LEU A 312 -1.11 -3.92 -9.70
C LEU A 312 -1.69 -3.17 -10.90
N ASP A 313 -2.67 -2.29 -10.67
CA ASP A 313 -3.37 -1.59 -11.74
C ASP A 313 -2.47 -0.50 -12.36
N LEU A 314 -1.78 0.30 -11.53
CA LEU A 314 -0.95 1.40 -12.02
C LEU A 314 0.32 0.94 -12.74
N ALA A 315 0.79 -0.29 -12.51
CA ALA A 315 1.88 -0.88 -13.27
C ALA A 315 1.57 -0.94 -14.78
N TRP A 316 0.30 -1.05 -15.16
CA TRP A 316 -0.13 -1.05 -16.57
C TRP A 316 -0.16 0.36 -17.18
N GLY A 317 -0.12 1.41 -16.36
CA GLY A 317 -0.11 2.81 -16.80
C GLY A 317 1.24 3.27 -17.37
N SER A 318 2.36 2.59 -17.08
CA SER A 318 3.61 2.81 -17.79
C SER A 318 3.71 1.89 -19.01
N PRO A 319 3.88 2.43 -20.22
CA PRO A 319 4.08 1.61 -21.42
C PRO A 319 5.28 0.66 -21.29
N ARG A 320 6.34 1.08 -20.61
CA ARG A 320 7.56 0.28 -20.38
C ARG A 320 7.29 -0.87 -19.44
N PHE A 321 6.62 -0.62 -18.30
CA PHE A 321 6.30 -1.68 -17.35
C PHE A 321 5.29 -2.66 -17.95
N ALA A 322 4.24 -2.15 -18.60
CA ALA A 322 3.26 -2.97 -19.31
C ALA A 322 3.92 -3.85 -20.40
N HIS A 323 4.95 -3.33 -21.11
CA HIS A 323 5.71 -4.10 -22.07
C HIS A 323 6.42 -5.30 -21.43
N VAL A 324 7.12 -5.10 -20.32
CA VAL A 324 7.79 -6.19 -19.57
C VAL A 324 6.76 -7.24 -19.13
N LEU A 325 5.64 -6.81 -18.55
CA LEU A 325 4.59 -7.71 -18.08
C LEU A 325 3.98 -8.54 -19.21
N LYS A 326 3.69 -7.90 -20.34
CA LYS A 326 3.18 -8.59 -21.54
C LYS A 326 4.19 -9.62 -22.04
N ARG A 327 5.46 -9.25 -22.12
CA ARG A 327 6.51 -10.17 -22.57
C ARG A 327 6.68 -11.37 -21.62
N LEU A 328 6.67 -11.18 -20.32
CA LEU A 328 6.67 -12.29 -19.35
C LEU A 328 5.46 -13.21 -19.56
N GLY A 329 4.28 -12.65 -19.84
CA GLY A 329 3.06 -13.39 -20.14
C GLY A 329 3.08 -14.18 -21.45
N THR A 330 4.01 -13.90 -22.38
CA THR A 330 4.11 -14.66 -23.65
C THR A 330 4.60 -16.09 -23.48
N PHE A 331 5.30 -16.41 -22.39
CA PHE A 331 5.86 -17.74 -22.15
C PHE A 331 5.48 -18.33 -20.79
N SER A 332 4.74 -17.59 -19.97
CA SER A 332 4.29 -18.04 -18.65
C SER A 332 2.84 -17.65 -18.38
N ARG A 333 2.20 -18.35 -17.45
CA ARG A 333 1.05 -17.82 -16.74
C ARG A 333 1.62 -16.91 -15.64
N LEU A 334 1.68 -15.61 -15.94
CA LEU A 334 2.24 -14.61 -15.05
C LEU A 334 1.26 -14.27 -13.94
N ILE A 335 1.64 -14.56 -12.70
CA ILE A 335 0.90 -14.25 -11.47
C ILE A 335 1.59 -13.06 -10.82
N ARG A 336 0.82 -12.04 -10.46
CA ARG A 336 1.29 -10.84 -9.76
C ARG A 336 0.41 -10.56 -8.58
N PHE A 337 0.96 -10.01 -7.53
CA PHE A 337 0.18 -9.58 -6.36
C PHE A 337 0.78 -8.33 -5.74
N ASP A 338 -0.05 -7.58 -5.01
CA ASP A 338 0.43 -6.52 -4.13
C ASP A 338 0.67 -7.11 -2.74
N LYS A 339 1.84 -6.86 -2.19
CA LYS A 339 2.18 -7.31 -0.83
C LYS A 339 1.21 -6.66 0.18
N ARG A 340 0.91 -7.37 1.28
CA ARG A 340 0.15 -6.78 2.39
C ARG A 340 0.70 -5.42 2.79
N GLY A 341 -0.15 -4.47 3.08
CA GLY A 341 0.22 -3.08 3.38
C GLY A 341 0.51 -2.22 2.16
N THR A 342 0.45 -2.75 0.93
CA THR A 342 0.73 -1.99 -0.30
C THR A 342 -0.35 -2.15 -1.36
N GLY A 343 -0.41 -1.18 -2.26
CA GLY A 343 -1.24 -1.22 -3.46
C GLY A 343 -2.72 -1.43 -3.19
N LEU A 344 -3.25 -2.48 -3.79
CA LEU A 344 -4.66 -2.89 -3.72
C LEU A 344 -4.92 -3.94 -2.63
N SER A 345 -3.89 -4.48 -1.98
CA SER A 345 -4.03 -5.34 -0.81
C SER A 345 -4.43 -4.52 0.42
N ASP A 346 -4.95 -5.19 1.46
CA ASP A 346 -5.32 -4.53 2.70
C ASP A 346 -4.15 -3.74 3.27
N ARG A 347 -4.45 -2.50 3.69
CA ARG A 347 -3.53 -1.57 4.36
C ARG A 347 -3.79 -1.59 5.86
N ASN A 348 -2.99 -0.90 6.64
CA ASN A 348 -3.08 -0.87 8.11
C ASN A 348 -2.88 -2.23 8.78
N VAL A 349 -2.03 -3.07 8.21
CA VAL A 349 -1.73 -4.42 8.69
C VAL A 349 -0.51 -4.48 9.63
N GLY A 350 0.02 -3.32 10.03
CA GLY A 350 1.28 -3.21 10.76
C GLY A 350 2.49 -3.53 9.88
N LEU A 351 3.67 -3.66 10.49
CA LEU A 351 4.87 -4.13 9.79
C LEU A 351 4.88 -5.66 9.81
N PRO A 352 4.69 -6.31 8.66
CA PRO A 352 4.64 -7.76 8.58
C PRO A 352 6.05 -8.36 8.67
N THR A 353 6.17 -9.56 9.22
CA THR A 353 7.39 -10.33 9.16
C THR A 353 7.64 -10.87 7.75
N LEU A 354 8.86 -11.37 7.48
CA LEU A 354 9.17 -11.97 6.18
C LEU A 354 8.37 -13.26 5.97
N GLU A 355 8.12 -14.01 7.05
CA GLU A 355 7.31 -15.22 7.05
C GLU A 355 5.84 -14.93 6.71
N GLU A 356 5.26 -13.92 7.28
CA GLU A 356 3.87 -13.51 6.95
C GLU A 356 3.73 -13.12 5.48
N ARG A 357 4.72 -12.44 4.93
CA ARG A 357 4.75 -12.08 3.50
C ARG A 357 4.99 -13.31 2.61
N MET A 358 5.77 -14.27 3.06
CA MET A 358 5.96 -15.55 2.38
C MET A 358 4.63 -16.33 2.31
N GLU A 359 3.84 -16.31 3.38
CA GLU A 359 2.51 -16.94 3.41
C GLU A 359 1.53 -16.26 2.43
N ASP A 360 1.69 -14.98 2.14
CA ASP A 360 0.91 -14.31 1.09
C ASP A 360 1.21 -14.90 -0.30
N VAL A 361 2.48 -15.19 -0.59
CA VAL A 361 2.86 -15.87 -1.83
C VAL A 361 2.18 -17.24 -1.92
N ARG A 362 2.17 -18.02 -0.82
CA ARG A 362 1.51 -19.31 -0.77
C ARG A 362 0.00 -19.18 -1.00
N ALA A 363 -0.66 -18.27 -0.31
CA ALA A 363 -2.10 -18.04 -0.46
C ALA A 363 -2.48 -17.66 -1.89
N VAL A 364 -1.69 -16.81 -2.57
CA VAL A 364 -1.92 -16.44 -3.97
C VAL A 364 -1.72 -17.65 -4.88
N LEU A 365 -0.66 -18.45 -4.70
CA LEU A 365 -0.43 -19.65 -5.50
C LEU A 365 -1.57 -20.67 -5.33
N ASP A 366 -2.08 -20.85 -4.12
CA ASP A 366 -3.20 -21.74 -3.83
C ASP A 366 -4.49 -21.24 -4.50
N ALA A 367 -4.77 -19.93 -4.43
CA ALA A 367 -5.95 -19.32 -5.05
C ALA A 367 -6.00 -19.45 -6.58
N VAL A 368 -4.83 -19.49 -7.24
CA VAL A 368 -4.74 -19.67 -8.70
C VAL A 368 -4.58 -21.14 -9.10
N GLY A 369 -4.61 -22.08 -8.13
CA GLY A 369 -4.44 -23.52 -8.37
C GLY A 369 -3.03 -23.90 -8.84
N SER A 370 -2.02 -23.10 -8.48
CA SER A 370 -0.63 -23.38 -8.83
C SER A 370 -0.05 -24.41 -7.85
N THR A 371 0.37 -25.55 -8.33
CA THR A 371 1.04 -26.55 -7.51
C THR A 371 2.53 -26.28 -7.38
N ARG A 372 3.13 -25.62 -8.39
CA ARG A 372 4.57 -25.33 -8.42
C ARG A 372 4.86 -24.17 -9.37
N ALA A 373 5.55 -23.14 -8.91
CA ALA A 373 5.82 -21.93 -9.68
C ALA A 373 7.32 -21.61 -9.76
N VAL A 374 7.72 -20.85 -10.78
CA VAL A 374 8.96 -20.09 -10.80
C VAL A 374 8.71 -18.81 -9.99
N LEU A 375 9.52 -18.55 -8.97
CA LEU A 375 9.45 -17.31 -8.20
C LEU A 375 10.42 -16.29 -8.79
N PHE A 376 9.89 -15.16 -9.23
CA PHE A 376 10.67 -14.04 -9.74
C PHE A 376 10.65 -12.90 -8.72
N GLY A 377 11.69 -12.81 -7.90
CA GLY A 377 11.88 -11.74 -6.91
C GLY A 377 12.75 -10.62 -7.44
N SER A 378 12.26 -9.39 -7.36
CA SER A 378 13.02 -8.18 -7.69
C SER A 378 13.24 -7.34 -6.44
N SER A 379 14.46 -6.81 -6.23
CA SER A 379 14.78 -5.96 -5.09
C SER A 379 14.41 -6.63 -3.76
N GLU A 380 13.67 -5.96 -2.88
CA GLU A 380 13.14 -6.50 -1.60
C GLU A 380 12.29 -7.79 -1.75
N GLY A 381 11.75 -8.07 -2.94
CA GLY A 381 11.03 -9.31 -3.21
C GLY A 381 11.92 -10.56 -3.22
N GLY A 382 13.24 -10.40 -3.42
CA GLY A 382 14.18 -11.52 -3.45
C GLY A 382 14.30 -12.29 -2.14
N PRO A 383 14.53 -11.67 -0.99
CA PRO A 383 14.54 -12.33 0.32
C PRO A 383 13.29 -13.17 0.60
N MET A 384 12.11 -12.67 0.24
CA MET A 384 10.86 -13.41 0.35
C MET A 384 10.86 -14.67 -0.53
N CYS A 385 11.32 -14.54 -1.79
CA CYS A 385 11.44 -15.70 -2.69
C CYS A 385 12.45 -16.74 -2.19
N MET A 386 13.57 -16.28 -1.63
CA MET A 386 14.59 -17.17 -1.04
C MET A 386 14.06 -17.92 0.17
N LEU A 387 13.34 -17.25 1.07
CA LEU A 387 12.69 -17.89 2.21
C LEU A 387 11.62 -18.88 1.75
N PHE A 388 10.78 -18.49 0.78
CA PHE A 388 9.77 -19.40 0.23
C PHE A 388 10.38 -20.67 -0.37
N ALA A 389 11.46 -20.53 -1.16
CA ALA A 389 12.11 -21.64 -1.81
C ALA A 389 12.79 -22.63 -0.83
N THR A 390 13.22 -22.16 0.33
CA THR A 390 13.78 -22.99 1.39
C THR A 390 12.69 -23.65 2.24
N THR A 391 11.56 -22.96 2.45
CA THR A 391 10.44 -23.46 3.26
C THR A 391 9.54 -24.41 2.46
N TYR A 392 9.32 -24.11 1.17
CA TYR A 392 8.44 -24.87 0.27
C TYR A 392 9.16 -25.27 -1.04
N PRO A 393 10.24 -26.09 -0.97
CA PRO A 393 11.00 -26.46 -2.16
C PRO A 393 10.18 -27.25 -3.18
N GLU A 394 9.18 -28.02 -2.73
CA GLU A 394 8.26 -28.77 -3.59
C GLU A 394 7.30 -27.85 -4.37
N ARG A 395 7.01 -26.64 -3.85
CA ARG A 395 6.17 -25.61 -4.48
C ARG A 395 6.99 -24.69 -5.40
N THR A 396 8.32 -24.81 -5.40
CA THR A 396 9.23 -23.92 -6.14
C THR A 396 9.89 -24.68 -7.30
N SER A 397 9.58 -24.28 -8.54
CA SER A 397 10.21 -24.84 -9.74
C SER A 397 11.61 -24.30 -9.96
N ALA A 398 11.81 -23.02 -9.72
CA ALA A 398 13.07 -22.30 -9.81
C ALA A 398 12.96 -20.91 -9.16
N LEU A 399 14.11 -20.29 -8.92
CA LEU A 399 14.22 -18.89 -8.50
C LEU A 399 14.81 -18.04 -9.63
N VAL A 400 14.26 -16.85 -9.82
CA VAL A 400 14.85 -15.75 -10.55
C VAL A 400 14.99 -14.57 -9.58
N LEU A 401 16.22 -14.13 -9.37
CA LEU A 401 16.59 -13.08 -8.41
C LEU A 401 17.20 -11.92 -9.20
N ASN A 402 16.49 -10.79 -9.29
CA ASN A 402 16.91 -9.63 -10.06
C ASN A 402 17.14 -8.42 -9.18
N GLY A 403 18.35 -7.84 -9.22
CA GLY A 403 18.67 -6.62 -8.48
C GLY A 403 18.30 -6.74 -7.00
N THR A 404 18.70 -7.83 -6.34
CA THR A 404 18.29 -8.16 -4.97
C THR A 404 19.48 -8.52 -4.08
N TYR A 405 19.23 -8.65 -2.80
CA TYR A 405 20.26 -8.74 -1.75
C TYR A 405 19.93 -9.85 -0.74
N ALA A 406 20.95 -10.30 0.01
CA ALA A 406 20.78 -11.22 1.11
C ALA A 406 20.62 -10.50 2.47
N LYS A 407 21.14 -9.27 2.58
CA LYS A 407 21.10 -8.47 3.80
C LYS A 407 20.86 -7.00 3.46
N GLY A 408 19.92 -6.37 4.18
CA GLY A 408 19.51 -4.99 3.90
C GLY A 408 20.42 -3.90 4.49
N THR A 409 21.20 -4.20 5.54
CA THR A 409 22.06 -3.24 6.24
C THR A 409 23.52 -3.65 6.19
N TRP A 410 24.37 -2.64 6.06
CA TRP A 410 25.83 -2.79 6.07
C TRP A 410 26.35 -3.57 7.30
N SER A 411 27.29 -4.46 7.07
CA SER A 411 28.15 -5.04 8.10
C SER A 411 29.54 -5.28 7.53
N LYS A 412 30.54 -5.54 8.38
CA LYS A 412 31.91 -5.81 7.94
C LYS A 412 31.98 -7.00 6.98
N GLU A 413 31.13 -8.00 7.17
CA GLU A 413 31.03 -9.23 6.36
C GLU A 413 30.12 -9.04 5.12
N TYR A 414 29.39 -7.92 5.03
CA TYR A 414 28.50 -7.58 3.94
C TYR A 414 28.55 -6.06 3.65
N PRO A 415 29.68 -5.56 3.10
CA PRO A 415 29.98 -4.13 3.05
C PRO A 415 29.28 -3.39 1.90
N TRP A 416 28.51 -4.08 1.10
CA TRP A 416 27.83 -3.51 -0.08
C TRP A 416 26.46 -2.91 0.25
N ALA A 417 25.81 -3.43 1.29
CA ALA A 417 24.50 -2.93 1.73
C ALA A 417 24.58 -1.49 2.25
N ARG A 418 23.43 -0.84 2.37
CA ARG A 418 23.31 0.55 2.84
C ARG A 418 23.73 0.68 4.30
N THR A 419 24.48 1.72 4.58
CA THR A 419 24.75 2.12 5.99
C THR A 419 23.52 2.76 6.61
N VAL A 420 23.45 2.80 7.94
CA VAL A 420 22.37 3.47 8.67
C VAL A 420 22.21 4.93 8.24
N ALA A 421 23.32 5.65 8.06
CA ALA A 421 23.31 7.04 7.60
C ALA A 421 22.67 7.18 6.20
N GLN A 422 23.00 6.29 5.27
CA GLN A 422 22.38 6.29 3.94
C GLN A 422 20.88 5.99 3.99
N VAL A 423 20.44 5.09 4.89
CA VAL A 423 19.01 4.82 5.10
C VAL A 423 18.30 6.06 5.65
N ASP A 424 18.89 6.78 6.58
CA ASP A 424 18.32 8.01 7.12
C ASP A 424 18.26 9.14 6.07
N ASP A 425 19.26 9.25 5.19
CA ASP A 425 19.24 10.17 4.05
C ASP A 425 18.13 9.84 3.06
N ASP A 426 17.92 8.55 2.75
CA ASP A 426 16.83 8.09 1.89
C ASP A 426 15.46 8.45 2.51
N VAL A 427 15.26 8.20 3.80
CA VAL A 427 14.02 8.55 4.52
C VAL A 427 13.79 10.05 4.47
N ALA A 428 14.79 10.86 4.76
CA ALA A 428 14.66 12.31 4.68
C ALA A 428 14.36 12.81 3.27
N ALA A 429 14.88 12.13 2.24
CA ALA A 429 14.53 12.41 0.84
C ALA A 429 13.08 12.05 0.53
N MET A 430 12.59 10.90 1.00
CA MET A 430 11.18 10.49 0.86
C MET A 430 10.23 11.50 1.52
N GLU A 431 10.51 11.93 2.74
CA GLU A 431 9.69 12.94 3.45
C GLU A 431 9.60 14.26 2.68
N ARG A 432 10.72 14.73 2.11
CA ARG A 432 10.76 15.99 1.36
C ARG A 432 10.11 15.92 -0.02
N GLN A 433 10.13 14.77 -0.67
CA GLN A 433 9.79 14.64 -2.10
C GLN A 433 8.53 13.84 -2.38
N TRP A 434 7.93 13.18 -1.39
CA TRP A 434 6.73 12.38 -1.60
C TRP A 434 5.62 13.20 -2.24
N GLY A 435 5.11 12.69 -3.34
CA GLY A 435 4.05 13.39 -4.09
C GLY A 435 4.52 14.29 -5.23
N LYS A 436 5.81 14.64 -5.30
CA LYS A 436 6.41 15.36 -6.43
C LYS A 436 6.84 14.38 -7.52
N PRO A 437 7.14 14.84 -8.76
CA PRO A 437 7.76 13.99 -9.77
C PRO A 437 8.98 13.25 -9.19
N ALA A 438 8.97 11.91 -9.32
CA ALA A 438 9.94 11.09 -8.62
C ALA A 438 11.38 11.39 -9.06
N ASP A 439 12.32 11.42 -8.10
CA ASP A 439 13.74 11.37 -8.40
C ASP A 439 14.11 9.92 -8.76
N MET A 440 14.51 9.72 -10.01
CA MET A 440 14.88 8.40 -10.54
C MET A 440 16.38 8.19 -10.64
N SER A 441 17.19 9.12 -10.15
CA SER A 441 18.66 9.12 -10.31
C SER A 441 19.34 7.85 -9.78
N ASN A 442 18.75 7.19 -8.80
CA ASN A 442 19.24 5.92 -8.26
C ASN A 442 18.46 4.69 -8.77
N ALA A 443 17.13 4.79 -8.90
CA ALA A 443 16.30 3.65 -9.26
C ALA A 443 16.26 3.40 -10.78
N ALA A 444 16.28 4.45 -11.60
CA ALA A 444 16.28 4.38 -13.05
C ALA A 444 16.98 5.61 -13.67
N PRO A 445 18.31 5.71 -13.57
CA PRO A 445 19.07 6.85 -14.09
C PRO A 445 18.81 7.16 -15.56
N SER A 446 18.48 6.15 -16.38
CA SER A 446 18.16 6.34 -17.80
C SER A 446 16.84 7.11 -18.03
N LEU A 447 15.97 7.17 -17.01
CA LEU A 447 14.65 7.80 -17.08
C LEU A 447 14.58 9.14 -16.35
N THR A 448 15.70 9.65 -15.82
CA THR A 448 15.75 10.89 -15.02
C THR A 448 15.23 12.11 -15.80
N GLU A 449 15.48 12.20 -17.10
CA GLU A 449 15.02 13.29 -17.97
C GLU A 449 13.58 13.06 -18.50
N ASN A 450 13.00 11.88 -18.28
CA ASN A 450 11.67 11.56 -18.77
C ASN A 450 10.60 11.98 -17.75
N MET A 451 10.03 13.19 -17.93
CA MET A 451 9.01 13.74 -17.03
C MET A 451 7.75 12.87 -16.94
N VAL A 452 7.33 12.24 -18.04
CA VAL A 452 6.14 11.38 -18.06
C VAL A 452 6.34 10.16 -17.16
N GLU A 453 7.48 9.50 -17.25
CA GLU A 453 7.82 8.36 -16.38
C GLU A 453 7.99 8.79 -14.91
N ARG A 454 8.58 9.96 -14.65
CA ARG A 454 8.73 10.50 -13.30
C ARG A 454 7.38 10.83 -12.64
N GLU A 455 6.45 11.43 -13.39
CA GLU A 455 5.10 11.73 -12.91
C GLU A 455 4.29 10.46 -12.70
N TRP A 456 4.38 9.51 -13.64
CA TRP A 456 3.75 8.20 -13.48
C TRP A 456 4.31 7.47 -12.25
N PHE A 457 5.63 7.41 -12.08
CA PHE A 457 6.25 6.72 -10.94
C PHE A 457 5.89 7.38 -9.61
N ALA A 458 5.80 8.71 -9.57
CA ALA A 458 5.29 9.43 -8.40
C ALA A 458 3.82 9.06 -8.09
N ALA A 459 2.97 8.94 -9.11
CA ALA A 459 1.59 8.47 -8.93
C ALA A 459 1.55 7.00 -8.47
N TYR A 460 2.40 6.16 -9.04
CA TYR A 460 2.57 4.76 -8.64
C TYR A 460 2.93 4.64 -7.16
N LEU A 461 3.94 5.38 -6.68
CA LEU A 461 4.37 5.38 -5.29
C LEU A 461 3.26 5.85 -4.34
N ARG A 462 2.61 6.99 -4.63
CA ARG A 462 1.51 7.55 -3.80
C ARG A 462 0.32 6.61 -3.66
N ASN A 463 0.01 5.86 -4.71
CA ASN A 463 -1.10 4.90 -4.70
C ASN A 463 -0.70 3.53 -4.15
N SER A 464 0.60 3.26 -4.03
CA SER A 464 1.11 2.03 -3.44
C SER A 464 1.16 2.07 -1.92
N ALA A 465 1.50 3.22 -1.31
CA ALA A 465 1.58 3.37 0.14
C ALA A 465 1.42 4.83 0.56
N SER A 466 1.07 5.08 1.83
CA SER A 466 1.22 6.40 2.44
C SER A 466 2.71 6.71 2.67
N PRO A 467 3.11 7.99 2.83
CA PRO A 467 4.51 8.32 3.17
C PRO A 467 5.02 7.56 4.40
N ALA A 468 4.21 7.52 5.45
CA ALA A 468 4.59 6.85 6.70
C ALA A 468 4.75 5.32 6.51
N ASP A 469 3.82 4.67 5.80
CA ASP A 469 3.91 3.24 5.52
C ASP A 469 5.09 2.93 4.60
N ALA A 470 5.32 3.75 3.59
CA ALA A 470 6.44 3.59 2.67
C ALA A 470 7.79 3.68 3.39
N ILE A 471 7.95 4.66 4.29
CA ILE A 471 9.15 4.82 5.13
C ILE A 471 9.30 3.65 6.11
N ALA A 472 8.21 3.22 6.74
CA ALA A 472 8.22 2.09 7.65
C ALA A 472 8.62 0.79 6.94
N LEU A 473 8.08 0.53 5.73
CA LEU A 473 8.46 -0.61 4.89
C LEU A 473 9.92 -0.51 4.41
N TRP A 474 10.40 0.71 4.09
CA TRP A 474 11.79 0.91 3.73
C TRP A 474 12.75 0.55 4.86
N ARG A 475 12.50 1.07 6.08
CA ARG A 475 13.29 0.73 7.27
C ARG A 475 13.24 -0.77 7.58
N TRP A 476 12.05 -1.37 7.51
CA TRP A 476 11.90 -2.82 7.69
C TRP A 476 12.73 -3.62 6.69
N GLY A 477 12.76 -3.24 5.41
CA GLY A 477 13.57 -3.90 4.38
C GLY A 477 15.07 -3.89 4.70
N THR A 478 15.55 -2.89 5.46
CA THR A 478 16.95 -2.82 5.91
C THR A 478 17.29 -3.77 7.05
N GLU A 479 16.29 -4.27 7.78
CA GLU A 479 16.49 -5.24 8.89
C GLU A 479 16.56 -6.69 8.39
N VAL A 480 16.19 -6.93 7.14
CA VAL A 480 16.19 -8.28 6.54
C VAL A 480 17.62 -8.84 6.45
N ASP A 481 17.80 -10.07 6.92
CA ASP A 481 19.03 -10.84 6.75
C ASP A 481 18.67 -12.34 6.51
N VAL A 482 18.89 -12.79 5.28
CA VAL A 482 18.60 -14.18 4.84
C VAL A 482 19.86 -14.95 4.46
N ARG A 483 21.03 -14.50 4.89
CA ARG A 483 22.31 -15.12 4.52
C ARG A 483 22.40 -16.57 4.97
N ASP A 484 21.89 -16.88 6.14
CA ASP A 484 21.97 -18.22 6.74
C ASP A 484 21.14 -19.27 5.99
N ILE A 485 20.12 -18.88 5.23
CA ILE A 485 19.29 -19.81 4.46
C ILE A 485 19.79 -20.04 3.02
N LEU A 486 20.71 -19.21 2.50
CA LEU A 486 21.20 -19.34 1.12
C LEU A 486 21.77 -20.72 0.81
N PRO A 487 22.59 -21.35 1.68
CA PRO A 487 23.12 -22.70 1.44
C PRO A 487 22.03 -23.80 1.43
N ALA A 488 20.82 -23.53 1.94
CA ALA A 488 19.71 -24.48 1.94
C ALA A 488 18.86 -24.43 0.66
N ILE A 489 19.05 -23.42 -0.20
CA ILE A 489 18.34 -23.33 -1.49
C ILE A 489 18.85 -24.45 -2.41
N ARG A 490 17.93 -25.33 -2.88
CA ARG A 490 18.22 -26.48 -3.73
C ARG A 490 17.59 -26.41 -5.11
N VAL A 491 16.75 -25.40 -5.35
CA VAL A 491 16.06 -25.23 -6.64
C VAL A 491 16.98 -24.51 -7.64
N PRO A 492 16.85 -24.79 -8.95
CA PRO A 492 17.57 -24.03 -9.96
C PRO A 492 17.39 -22.54 -9.76
N THR A 493 18.49 -21.80 -9.72
CA THR A 493 18.47 -20.36 -9.44
C THR A 493 19.18 -19.57 -10.52
N LEU A 494 18.54 -18.52 -11.00
CA LEU A 494 19.12 -17.48 -11.89
C LEU A 494 19.23 -16.19 -11.08
N VAL A 495 20.44 -15.65 -10.97
CA VAL A 495 20.70 -14.32 -10.41
C VAL A 495 21.04 -13.38 -11.56
N VAL A 496 20.27 -12.31 -11.71
CA VAL A 496 20.49 -11.27 -12.74
C VAL A 496 20.78 -9.95 -12.05
N GLN A 497 21.83 -9.26 -12.50
CA GLN A 497 22.27 -8.00 -11.91
C GLN A 497 22.71 -7.02 -13.00
N ARG A 498 22.49 -5.72 -12.80
CA ARG A 498 23.03 -4.67 -13.66
C ARG A 498 24.43 -4.27 -13.20
N THR A 499 25.33 -4.00 -14.17
CA THR A 499 26.74 -3.66 -13.89
C THR A 499 26.94 -2.40 -13.06
N ASP A 500 26.04 -1.43 -13.20
CA ASP A 500 26.16 -0.11 -12.58
C ASP A 500 24.92 0.25 -11.73
N ASP A 501 24.18 -0.77 -11.26
CA ASP A 501 23.07 -0.58 -10.34
C ASP A 501 23.58 0.08 -9.04
N ARG A 502 23.02 1.26 -8.74
CA ARG A 502 23.39 2.04 -7.55
C ARG A 502 22.49 1.79 -6.36
N TRP A 503 21.35 1.14 -6.61
CA TRP A 503 20.36 0.86 -5.58
C TRP A 503 20.67 -0.44 -4.85
N VAL A 504 20.93 -1.51 -5.60
CA VAL A 504 21.45 -2.79 -5.13
C VAL A 504 22.73 -3.08 -5.91
N ARG A 505 23.86 -3.08 -5.22
CA ARG A 505 25.18 -3.13 -5.89
C ARG A 505 25.45 -4.49 -6.54
N PRO A 506 26.21 -4.56 -7.63
CA PRO A 506 26.53 -5.81 -8.31
C PRO A 506 27.16 -6.89 -7.41
N GLU A 507 27.90 -6.46 -6.39
CA GLU A 507 28.51 -7.34 -5.41
C GLU A 507 27.49 -8.16 -4.63
N GLU A 508 26.28 -7.61 -4.40
CA GLU A 508 25.19 -8.31 -3.71
C GLU A 508 24.66 -9.47 -4.55
N GLY A 509 24.49 -9.26 -5.86
CA GLY A 509 24.15 -10.33 -6.80
C GLY A 509 25.24 -11.41 -6.89
N ARG A 510 26.53 -11.02 -6.93
CA ARG A 510 27.67 -11.95 -6.92
C ARG A 510 27.72 -12.75 -5.61
N TYR A 511 27.42 -12.10 -4.48
CA TYR A 511 27.32 -12.77 -3.17
C TYR A 511 26.25 -13.86 -3.19
N LEU A 512 25.04 -13.56 -3.67
CA LEU A 512 23.95 -14.53 -3.81
C LEU A 512 24.38 -15.70 -4.69
N ALA A 513 24.96 -15.45 -5.86
CA ALA A 513 25.38 -16.49 -6.77
C ALA A 513 26.48 -17.39 -6.21
N THR A 514 27.33 -16.85 -5.34
CA THR A 514 28.40 -17.63 -4.69
C THR A 514 27.87 -18.51 -3.54
N HIS A 515 26.81 -18.05 -2.82
CA HIS A 515 26.31 -18.76 -1.64
C HIS A 515 25.08 -19.65 -1.92
N ILE A 516 24.47 -19.53 -3.10
CA ILE A 516 23.39 -20.42 -3.55
C ILE A 516 24.00 -21.48 -4.46
N GLN A 517 23.98 -22.74 -4.04
CA GLN A 517 24.60 -23.83 -4.78
C GLN A 517 24.02 -24.00 -6.19
N GLY A 518 24.88 -23.93 -7.20
CA GLY A 518 24.50 -24.11 -8.60
C GLY A 518 23.74 -22.93 -9.21
N ALA A 519 23.74 -21.77 -8.58
CA ALA A 519 23.14 -20.57 -9.14
C ALA A 519 23.87 -20.13 -10.41
N ARG A 520 23.11 -19.82 -11.45
CA ARG A 520 23.61 -19.16 -12.66
C ARG A 520 23.60 -17.64 -12.42
N TYR A 521 24.73 -17.00 -12.61
CA TYR A 521 24.87 -15.54 -12.54
C TYR A 521 24.93 -14.94 -13.93
N VAL A 522 24.14 -13.89 -14.15
CA VAL A 522 24.12 -13.09 -15.39
C VAL A 522 24.25 -11.63 -15.03
N GLU A 523 25.28 -10.99 -15.56
CA GLU A 523 25.51 -9.56 -15.44
C GLU A 523 25.07 -8.87 -16.72
N LEU A 524 24.10 -7.96 -16.63
CA LEU A 524 23.60 -7.18 -17.76
C LEU A 524 24.22 -5.79 -17.71
N ALA A 525 24.71 -5.30 -18.85
CA ALA A 525 25.15 -3.91 -18.94
C ALA A 525 23.99 -2.96 -18.60
N GLY A 526 24.26 -1.89 -17.84
CA GLY A 526 23.27 -0.89 -17.51
C GLY A 526 23.26 -0.50 -16.03
N ARG A 527 22.48 0.53 -15.72
CA ARG A 527 22.46 1.20 -14.42
C ARG A 527 21.08 1.26 -13.75
N ASP A 528 20.02 0.90 -14.49
CA ASP A 528 18.66 0.96 -13.96
C ASP A 528 18.35 -0.24 -13.08
N HIS A 529 17.93 0.03 -11.85
CA HIS A 529 17.50 -0.99 -10.89
C HIS A 529 16.14 -1.58 -11.24
N VAL A 530 15.23 -0.76 -11.77
CA VAL A 530 13.86 -1.18 -12.08
C VAL A 530 13.80 -2.13 -13.27
N ILE A 531 12.87 -3.10 -13.26
CA ILE A 531 12.75 -4.12 -14.32
C ILE A 531 12.25 -3.55 -15.65
N TRP A 532 11.68 -2.36 -15.66
CA TRP A 532 11.18 -1.64 -16.86
C TRP A 532 12.11 -0.53 -17.34
N GLY A 533 13.33 -0.47 -16.82
CA GLY A 533 14.35 0.49 -17.22
C GLY A 533 14.97 0.20 -18.58
N GLU A 534 16.22 0.62 -18.73
CA GLU A 534 16.99 0.36 -19.96
C GLU A 534 17.15 -1.13 -20.23
N ASP A 535 17.15 -1.49 -21.52
CA ASP A 535 17.39 -2.88 -22.00
C ASP A 535 16.57 -3.96 -21.24
N CYS A 536 15.30 -3.63 -20.90
CA CYS A 536 14.39 -4.55 -20.20
C CYS A 536 14.10 -5.83 -21.00
N ASP A 537 14.19 -5.77 -22.32
CA ASP A 537 14.01 -6.92 -23.21
C ASP A 537 15.03 -8.02 -22.94
N ARG A 538 16.29 -7.65 -22.75
CA ARG A 538 17.35 -8.61 -22.46
C ARG A 538 17.14 -9.31 -21.12
N LEU A 539 16.66 -8.58 -20.10
CA LEU A 539 16.28 -9.20 -18.83
C LEU A 539 15.21 -10.27 -19.04
N VAL A 540 14.15 -9.96 -19.80
CA VAL A 540 13.06 -10.90 -20.07
C VAL A 540 13.55 -12.10 -20.88
N ASP A 541 14.46 -11.89 -21.84
CA ASP A 541 15.05 -12.97 -22.66
C ASP A 541 15.91 -13.93 -21.83
N GLU A 542 16.70 -13.43 -20.87
CA GLU A 542 17.46 -14.27 -19.95
C GLU A 542 16.52 -15.12 -19.06
N ILE A 543 15.42 -14.51 -18.55
CA ILE A 543 14.41 -15.22 -17.77
C ILE A 543 13.76 -16.31 -18.62
N ARG A 544 13.34 -15.99 -19.86
CA ARG A 544 12.71 -16.93 -20.80
C ARG A 544 13.65 -18.11 -21.11
N SER A 545 14.90 -17.83 -21.43
CA SER A 545 15.92 -18.84 -21.74
C SER A 545 16.15 -19.77 -20.55
N PHE A 546 16.25 -19.23 -19.34
CA PHE A 546 16.42 -20.00 -18.13
C PHE A 546 15.21 -20.92 -17.87
N VAL A 547 14.00 -20.38 -17.97
CA VAL A 547 12.74 -21.12 -17.74
C VAL A 547 12.55 -22.22 -18.80
N ALA A 548 12.85 -21.95 -20.07
CA ALA A 548 12.81 -22.95 -21.15
C ALA A 548 13.78 -24.12 -20.90
N GLY A 549 14.96 -23.85 -20.36
CA GLY A 549 15.94 -24.87 -19.98
C GLY A 549 15.47 -25.82 -18.87
N LEU A 550 14.53 -25.38 -18.00
CA LEU A 550 13.94 -26.23 -16.95
C LEU A 550 13.02 -27.31 -17.54
N THR A 551 12.29 -26.96 -18.59
CA THR A 551 11.34 -27.87 -19.27
C THR A 551 12.08 -28.97 -20.02
N SER A 552 13.17 -28.63 -20.71
CA SER A 552 14.00 -29.58 -21.44
C SER A 552 14.68 -30.62 -20.53
N ARG A 553 15.14 -30.22 -19.34
CA ARG A 553 15.73 -31.16 -18.35
C ARG A 553 14.73 -32.16 -17.79
N LYS A 554 13.46 -31.77 -17.58
CA LYS A 554 12.40 -32.68 -17.11
C LYS A 554 12.07 -33.74 -18.17
N THR A 555 12.06 -33.38 -19.45
CA THR A 555 11.79 -34.32 -20.55
C THR A 555 12.89 -35.37 -20.67
N ILE A 556 14.15 -34.98 -20.52
CA ILE A 556 15.30 -35.90 -20.56
C ILE A 556 15.29 -36.86 -19.36
N SER A 557 15.02 -36.39 -18.13
CA SER A 557 14.94 -37.22 -16.95
C SER A 557 13.76 -38.20 -16.96
N ALA A 558 12.63 -37.85 -17.62
CA ALA A 558 11.48 -38.72 -17.79
C ALA A 558 11.67 -39.77 -18.88
N LEU A 559 12.65 -39.63 -19.78
CA LEU A 559 13.01 -40.59 -20.83
C LEU A 559 14.16 -41.52 -20.44
N THR A 560 14.88 -41.23 -19.34
CA THR A 560 16.06 -41.99 -18.88
C THR A 560 15.84 -42.68 -17.51
N GLY A 561 14.67 -42.54 -16.88
CA GLY A 561 14.24 -43.26 -15.68
C GLY A 561 13.03 -44.14 -15.99
#